data_d753123f4141c40580b7ad09655642e5
#
_entry.id   d753123f4141c40580b7ad09655642e5
#
_cell.length_a   1.000
_cell.length_b   1.000
_cell.length_c   1.000
_cell.angle_alpha   90.00
_cell.angle_beta   90.00
_cell.angle_gamma   90.00
#
_symmetry.space_group_name_H-M   'P 1'
#
loop_
_entity.id
_entity.type
_entity.pdbx_description
1 polymer ?
#
loop_
_entity_poly.entity_id
_entity_poly.type
_entity_poly.pdbx_seq_one_letter_code
_entity_poly.pdbx_strand_id
1 'polypeptide(L)'
;MKLKTFLIVGCLGGFFALNSCTAPTNEKDYSVFVNPFIGTGGHGHTFPGAVVPHGMIQPSPDTRIDGWDACSGYYYEDSTINGFSHTHVSGTGCCDYGDVLLMPTVGEQRYQTTDPQSQQLAYSSAFSHENETAEPGYYSVFLDTYQVKAEISATKRSAIHRYTFPESSEAGFILDLDYSLQRQTNSDMGIEVISDTEICGHKKTTYWAFDQYINFYAKFSKPFSYTLVTDSITMDNGKRLPVCKVLLHFN
;
A
#
# COMPACT_ATOMS: atom_id res chain seq x y z
N MET A 1 21.62 3.72 85.94
CA MET A 1 21.69 2.90 84.77
C MET A 1 20.27 2.79 84.20
N LYS A 2 19.96 3.54 83.14
CA LYS A 2 18.59 3.62 82.57
C LYS A 2 18.53 2.76 81.32
N LEU A 3 17.72 1.74 81.37
CA LEU A 3 17.44 0.83 80.26
C LEU A 3 16.44 1.52 79.31
N LYS A 4 16.81 1.70 78.01
CA LYS A 4 15.94 2.22 77.01
C LYS A 4 15.33 1.04 76.24
N THR A 5 14.02 0.91 76.38
CA THR A 5 13.23 -0.05 75.63
C THR A 5 13.00 0.50 74.21
N PHE A 6 13.45 -0.25 73.18
CA PHE A 6 13.15 0.02 71.78
C PHE A 6 11.87 -0.71 71.39
N LEU A 7 10.86 0.05 71.01
CA LEU A 7 9.62 -0.48 70.44
C LEU A 7 9.80 -0.64 68.91
N ILE A 8 9.80 -1.88 68.40
CA ILE A 8 9.78 -2.17 66.96
C ILE A 8 8.32 -2.23 66.52
N VAL A 9 7.88 -1.23 65.75
CA VAL A 9 6.58 -1.25 65.07
C VAL A 9 6.79 -1.97 63.74
N GLY A 10 6.30 -3.19 63.64
CA GLY A 10 6.26 -3.93 62.38
C GLY A 10 5.12 -3.45 61.52
N CYS A 11 5.41 -2.78 60.37
CA CYS A 11 4.46 -2.52 59.30
C CYS A 11 4.22 -3.79 58.53
N LEU A 12 3.10 -4.47 58.74
CA LEU A 12 2.57 -5.47 57.82
C LEU A 12 1.99 -4.75 56.59
N GLY A 13 2.79 -4.62 55.53
CA GLY A 13 2.31 -4.19 54.24
C GLY A 13 1.53 -5.32 53.56
N GLY A 14 0.21 -5.21 53.60
CA GLY A 14 -0.64 -6.13 52.80
C GLY A 14 -0.48 -5.83 51.34
N PHE A 15 0.13 -6.76 50.59
CA PHE A 15 0.11 -6.81 49.12
C PHE A 15 -1.30 -7.18 48.69
N PHE A 16 -2.14 -6.19 48.37
CA PHE A 16 -3.33 -6.42 47.56
C PHE A 16 -2.89 -6.67 46.12
N ALA A 17 -2.77 -7.94 45.71
CA ALA A 17 -2.70 -8.32 44.33
C ALA A 17 -4.08 -8.01 43.70
N LEU A 18 -4.18 -6.88 43.02
CA LEU A 18 -5.28 -6.59 42.13
C LEU A 18 -5.19 -7.56 40.94
N ASN A 19 -5.75 -8.75 41.09
CA ASN A 19 -6.07 -9.58 39.96
C ASN A 19 -7.17 -8.86 39.20
N SER A 20 -6.79 -8.05 38.21
CA SER A 20 -7.69 -7.59 37.17
C SER A 20 -8.08 -8.81 36.34
N CYS A 21 -9.12 -9.51 36.78
CA CYS A 21 -9.82 -10.47 35.92
C CYS A 21 -10.50 -9.63 34.82
N THR A 22 -9.83 -9.40 33.71
CA THR A 22 -10.52 -9.11 32.46
C THR A 22 -11.29 -10.39 32.13
N ALA A 23 -12.59 -10.40 32.42
CA ALA A 23 -13.48 -11.42 31.88
C ALA A 23 -13.26 -11.42 30.35
N PRO A 24 -13.13 -12.56 29.69
CA PRO A 24 -13.10 -12.60 28.25
C PRO A 24 -14.41 -11.99 27.77
N THR A 25 -14.33 -10.79 27.20
CA THR A 25 -15.47 -10.22 26.49
C THR A 25 -15.73 -11.18 25.33
N ASN A 26 -16.84 -11.88 25.40
CA ASN A 26 -17.30 -12.76 24.34
C ASN A 26 -17.88 -11.87 23.22
N GLU A 27 -17.09 -10.89 22.78
CA GLU A 27 -17.43 -10.03 21.67
C GLU A 27 -17.45 -10.91 20.42
N LYS A 28 -18.63 -10.98 19.83
CA LYS A 28 -18.82 -11.75 18.59
C LYS A 28 -18.02 -11.03 17.48
N ASP A 29 -17.09 -11.76 16.88
CA ASP A 29 -16.36 -11.28 15.73
C ASP A 29 -17.29 -11.27 14.50
N TYR A 30 -17.64 -10.07 14.04
CA TYR A 30 -18.48 -9.87 12.87
C TYR A 30 -17.66 -9.72 11.57
N SER A 31 -16.34 -9.62 11.66
CA SER A 31 -15.47 -9.46 10.49
C SER A 31 -15.58 -10.64 9.51
N VAL A 32 -15.87 -11.82 10.03
CA VAL A 32 -16.08 -13.06 9.25
C VAL A 32 -17.26 -12.99 8.26
N PHE A 33 -18.16 -12.04 8.43
CA PHE A 33 -19.31 -11.82 7.52
C PHE A 33 -19.03 -10.73 6.48
N VAL A 34 -17.86 -10.09 6.51
CA VAL A 34 -17.49 -9.04 5.57
C VAL A 34 -16.77 -9.67 4.38
N ASN A 35 -17.28 -9.44 3.19
CA ASN A 35 -16.61 -9.79 1.95
C ASN A 35 -16.16 -8.52 1.22
N PRO A 36 -14.86 -8.17 1.25
CA PRO A 36 -14.33 -6.97 0.60
C PRO A 36 -14.48 -6.96 -0.93
N PHE A 37 -14.74 -8.09 -1.58
CA PHE A 37 -14.96 -8.16 -3.02
C PHE A 37 -16.37 -7.69 -3.44
N ILE A 38 -17.30 -7.47 -2.51
CA ILE A 38 -18.63 -6.97 -2.85
C ILE A 38 -18.50 -5.56 -3.46
N GLY A 39 -19.02 -5.41 -4.69
CA GLY A 39 -18.98 -4.16 -5.44
C GLY A 39 -17.70 -3.89 -6.21
N THR A 40 -16.74 -4.83 -6.25
CA THR A 40 -15.50 -4.66 -7.02
C THR A 40 -15.67 -4.97 -8.51
N GLY A 41 -16.80 -5.55 -8.93
CA GLY A 41 -17.16 -5.79 -10.31
C GLY A 41 -18.44 -5.02 -10.70
N GLY A 42 -18.81 -5.09 -11.99
CA GLY A 42 -19.94 -4.34 -12.54
C GLY A 42 -19.80 -2.84 -12.28
N HIS A 43 -20.84 -2.21 -11.74
CA HIS A 43 -20.88 -0.77 -11.44
C HIS A 43 -20.74 -0.47 -9.94
N GLY A 44 -20.05 -1.31 -9.17
CA GLY A 44 -19.98 -1.16 -7.72
C GLY A 44 -18.95 -0.15 -7.23
N HIS A 45 -17.88 0.08 -7.97
CA HIS A 45 -16.82 1.07 -7.70
C HIS A 45 -16.18 0.94 -6.32
N THR A 46 -15.88 -0.29 -5.90
CA THR A 46 -15.17 -0.57 -4.65
C THR A 46 -13.84 -1.26 -4.93
N PHE A 47 -12.99 -1.37 -3.93
CA PHE A 47 -11.69 -2.04 -4.00
C PHE A 47 -11.52 -3.00 -2.82
N PRO A 48 -10.78 -4.12 -2.97
CA PRO A 48 -10.67 -5.16 -1.94
C PRO A 48 -9.51 -4.94 -0.96
N GLY A 49 -8.80 -3.83 -1.05
CA GLY A 49 -7.56 -3.59 -0.34
C GLY A 49 -7.68 -3.58 1.19
N ALA A 50 -6.53 -3.65 1.83
CA ALA A 50 -6.43 -3.64 3.28
C ALA A 50 -6.71 -2.25 3.84
N VAL A 51 -7.89 -2.05 4.41
CA VAL A 51 -8.29 -0.78 5.01
C VAL A 51 -8.84 -0.98 6.40
N VAL A 52 -8.72 0.05 7.22
CA VAL A 52 -9.43 0.14 8.50
C VAL A 52 -10.52 1.22 8.39
N PRO A 53 -11.62 1.12 9.16
CA PRO A 53 -12.66 2.12 9.11
C PRO A 53 -12.09 3.53 9.31
N HIS A 54 -12.39 4.43 8.35
CA HIS A 54 -11.91 5.82 8.35
C HIS A 54 -10.39 5.99 8.36
N GLY A 55 -9.65 5.02 7.77
CA GLY A 55 -8.21 5.12 7.55
C GLY A 55 -7.88 6.15 6.47
N MET A 56 -6.77 6.89 6.67
CA MET A 56 -6.22 7.78 5.65
C MET A 56 -5.52 6.99 4.55
N ILE A 57 -4.82 5.91 4.92
CA ILE A 57 -4.14 5.04 3.98
C ILE A 57 -5.08 3.91 3.56
N GLN A 58 -5.11 3.60 2.28
CA GLN A 58 -6.01 2.64 1.67
C GLN A 58 -5.24 1.82 0.62
N PRO A 59 -4.28 0.98 1.05
CA PRO A 59 -3.49 0.18 0.12
C PRO A 59 -4.35 -0.88 -0.52
N SER A 60 -4.32 -0.93 -1.85
CA SER A 60 -5.09 -1.88 -2.66
C SER A 60 -4.35 -2.21 -3.95
N PRO A 61 -4.59 -3.39 -4.56
CA PRO A 61 -4.17 -3.63 -5.92
C PRO A 61 -4.93 -2.73 -6.89
N ASP A 62 -4.24 -2.28 -7.93
CA ASP A 62 -4.82 -1.61 -9.08
C ASP A 62 -4.74 -2.51 -10.30
N THR A 63 -5.87 -2.74 -10.96
CA THR A 63 -5.96 -3.58 -12.17
C THR A 63 -6.14 -2.78 -13.43
N ARG A 64 -6.72 -1.56 -13.32
CA ARG A 64 -6.90 -0.60 -14.42
C ARG A 64 -6.41 0.78 -14.04
N ILE A 65 -6.10 1.57 -15.06
CA ILE A 65 -5.64 2.94 -14.89
C ILE A 65 -6.81 3.92 -15.01
N ASP A 66 -7.73 3.66 -15.93
CA ASP A 66 -8.90 4.49 -16.16
C ASP A 66 -10.15 3.67 -16.53
N GLY A 67 -11.27 4.36 -16.66
CA GLY A 67 -12.57 3.77 -16.98
C GLY A 67 -13.55 3.90 -15.82
N TRP A 68 -14.80 4.16 -16.14
CA TRP A 68 -15.83 4.43 -15.14
C TRP A 68 -16.04 3.24 -14.18
N ASP A 69 -16.08 2.03 -14.69
CA ASP A 69 -16.33 0.82 -13.89
C ASP A 69 -15.17 0.47 -12.92
N ALA A 70 -13.96 0.89 -13.24
CA ALA A 70 -12.78 0.64 -12.43
C ALA A 70 -12.24 1.92 -11.77
N CYS A 71 -13.10 2.90 -11.52
CA CYS A 71 -12.68 4.20 -10.97
C CYS A 71 -12.08 4.11 -9.54
N SER A 72 -12.26 2.99 -8.83
CA SER A 72 -11.59 2.69 -7.56
C SER A 72 -10.24 1.97 -7.72
N GLY A 73 -9.73 1.82 -8.95
CA GLY A 73 -8.44 1.19 -9.27
C GLY A 73 -8.51 -0.31 -9.51
N TYR A 74 -9.44 -1.00 -8.90
CA TYR A 74 -9.62 -2.45 -9.03
C TYR A 74 -10.91 -2.79 -9.77
N TYR A 75 -10.84 -3.81 -10.64
CA TYR A 75 -12.01 -4.38 -11.30
C TYR A 75 -11.91 -5.91 -11.31
N TYR A 76 -12.93 -6.57 -10.74
CA TYR A 76 -12.87 -8.01 -10.42
C TYR A 76 -12.64 -8.92 -11.61
N GLU A 77 -13.16 -8.59 -12.80
CA GLU A 77 -13.00 -9.41 -14.00
C GLU A 77 -11.62 -9.28 -14.65
N ASP A 78 -10.73 -8.44 -14.12
CA ASP A 78 -9.37 -8.32 -14.63
C ASP A 78 -8.48 -9.46 -14.12
N SER A 79 -7.45 -9.78 -14.90
CA SER A 79 -6.47 -10.84 -14.58
C SER A 79 -5.04 -10.31 -14.45
N THR A 80 -4.89 -8.97 -14.33
CA THR A 80 -3.57 -8.32 -14.28
C THR A 80 -3.59 -7.23 -13.22
N ILE A 81 -2.56 -7.19 -12.36
CA ILE A 81 -2.32 -6.15 -11.36
C ILE A 81 -1.19 -5.25 -11.83
N ASN A 82 -1.42 -3.94 -11.83
CA ASN A 82 -0.43 -2.90 -12.14
C ASN A 82 0.52 -2.63 -10.97
N GLY A 83 0.08 -2.84 -9.76
CA GLY A 83 0.80 -2.63 -8.52
C GLY A 83 -0.18 -2.35 -7.38
N PHE A 84 0.36 -1.88 -6.27
CA PHE A 84 -0.39 -1.54 -5.07
C PHE A 84 -0.24 -0.05 -4.78
N SER A 85 -1.29 0.74 -5.05
CA SER A 85 -1.31 2.14 -4.65
C SER A 85 -1.89 2.30 -3.25
N HIS A 86 -1.71 3.48 -2.64
CA HIS A 86 -1.96 3.65 -1.21
C HIS A 86 -3.12 4.58 -0.88
N THR A 87 -3.77 5.12 -1.91
CA THR A 87 -4.94 5.99 -1.76
C THR A 87 -6.02 5.61 -2.76
N HIS A 88 -7.25 5.43 -2.30
CA HIS A 88 -8.40 5.03 -3.13
C HIS A 88 -9.68 5.71 -2.68
N VAL A 89 -10.64 5.82 -3.60
CA VAL A 89 -12.00 6.25 -3.32
C VAL A 89 -12.94 5.10 -3.63
N SER A 90 -13.91 4.85 -2.76
CA SER A 90 -14.87 3.76 -2.88
C SER A 90 -16.29 4.28 -3.09
N GLY A 91 -17.02 3.66 -4.02
CA GLY A 91 -18.46 3.87 -4.23
C GLY A 91 -18.86 5.17 -4.90
N THR A 92 -17.95 5.91 -5.52
CA THR A 92 -18.24 7.25 -6.06
C THR A 92 -18.51 7.29 -7.56
N GLY A 93 -18.05 6.32 -8.33
CA GLY A 93 -18.07 6.38 -9.79
C GLY A 93 -17.18 7.47 -10.41
N CYS A 94 -16.28 8.03 -9.62
CA CYS A 94 -15.28 9.02 -10.01
C CYS A 94 -13.90 8.47 -9.71
N CYS A 95 -13.05 8.36 -10.72
CA CYS A 95 -11.65 8.04 -10.49
C CYS A 95 -10.97 9.23 -9.83
N ASP A 96 -10.32 8.98 -8.70
CA ASP A 96 -9.41 9.91 -8.05
C ASP A 96 -8.37 9.12 -7.26
N TYR A 97 -7.26 9.75 -6.87
CA TYR A 97 -6.19 9.11 -6.12
C TYR A 97 -5.37 8.08 -6.92
N GLY A 98 -5.03 6.94 -6.34
CA GLY A 98 -4.06 5.99 -6.88
C GLY A 98 -2.63 6.45 -6.69
N ASP A 99 -2.33 7.04 -5.53
CA ASP A 99 -1.02 7.63 -5.27
C ASP A 99 -0.04 6.60 -4.70
N VAL A 100 1.25 6.81 -5.02
CA VAL A 100 2.38 6.03 -4.52
C VAL A 100 2.21 4.54 -4.84
N LEU A 101 2.31 4.21 -6.12
CA LEU A 101 2.22 2.82 -6.57
C LEU A 101 3.53 2.09 -6.28
N LEU A 102 3.43 0.92 -5.66
CA LEU A 102 4.55 0.01 -5.40
C LEU A 102 4.29 -1.34 -6.08
N MET A 103 5.26 -1.81 -6.88
CA MET A 103 5.20 -3.11 -7.53
C MET A 103 6.47 -3.93 -7.27
N PRO A 104 6.36 -5.13 -6.66
CA PRO A 104 7.50 -6.04 -6.54
C PRO A 104 7.80 -6.65 -7.91
N THR A 105 9.08 -6.81 -8.22
CA THR A 105 9.56 -7.34 -9.49
C THR A 105 10.68 -8.34 -9.28
N VAL A 106 10.84 -9.26 -10.23
CA VAL A 106 11.99 -10.16 -10.33
C VAL A 106 12.52 -10.09 -11.75
N GLY A 107 13.82 -9.91 -11.90
CA GLY A 107 14.45 -9.74 -13.21
C GLY A 107 14.47 -8.28 -13.69
N GLU A 108 14.52 -8.11 -15.00
CA GLU A 108 14.61 -6.79 -15.64
C GLU A 108 13.41 -5.89 -15.26
N GLN A 109 13.68 -4.72 -14.72
CA GLN A 109 12.66 -3.74 -14.36
C GLN A 109 12.27 -2.86 -15.56
N ARG A 110 11.22 -3.26 -16.26
CA ARG A 110 10.66 -2.52 -17.40
C ARG A 110 9.68 -1.48 -16.90
N TYR A 111 10.10 -0.24 -16.79
CA TYR A 111 9.30 0.85 -16.22
C TYR A 111 8.64 1.77 -17.26
N GLN A 112 8.95 1.61 -18.54
CA GLN A 112 8.41 2.42 -19.63
C GLN A 112 7.23 1.71 -20.29
N THR A 113 6.02 2.26 -20.15
CA THR A 113 4.85 1.80 -20.88
C THR A 113 4.90 2.34 -22.31
N THR A 114 4.90 1.46 -23.28
CA THR A 114 5.00 1.81 -24.71
C THR A 114 3.67 2.24 -25.32
N ASP A 115 2.55 1.78 -24.77
CA ASP A 115 1.22 2.16 -25.20
C ASP A 115 0.55 3.07 -24.12
N PRO A 116 0.41 4.37 -24.41
CA PRO A 116 -0.22 5.29 -23.48
C PRO A 116 -1.70 5.03 -23.20
N GLN A 117 -2.37 4.23 -24.01
CA GLN A 117 -3.77 3.85 -23.85
C GLN A 117 -3.94 2.50 -23.12
N SER A 118 -2.85 1.80 -22.89
CA SER A 118 -2.90 0.52 -22.18
C SER A 118 -3.44 0.70 -20.76
N GLN A 119 -4.30 -0.23 -20.36
CA GLN A 119 -4.73 -0.38 -18.96
C GLN A 119 -3.66 -1.05 -18.09
N GLN A 120 -2.61 -1.57 -18.71
CA GLN A 120 -1.51 -2.29 -18.07
C GLN A 120 -0.21 -1.51 -18.19
N LEU A 121 0.53 -1.46 -17.11
CA LEU A 121 1.88 -0.92 -17.09
C LEU A 121 2.91 -1.98 -17.56
N ALA A 122 4.07 -1.53 -18.01
CA ALA A 122 5.11 -2.43 -18.50
C ALA A 122 5.63 -3.43 -17.45
N TYR A 123 5.38 -3.14 -16.17
CA TYR A 123 5.75 -3.96 -15.02
C TYR A 123 4.56 -4.65 -14.35
N SER A 124 3.40 -4.69 -14.97
CA SER A 124 2.22 -5.39 -14.44
C SER A 124 2.46 -6.90 -14.30
N SER A 125 1.73 -7.53 -13.42
CA SER A 125 1.76 -8.99 -13.25
C SER A 125 0.39 -9.61 -13.49
N ALA A 126 0.36 -10.74 -14.16
CA ALA A 126 -0.80 -11.62 -14.14
C ALA A 126 -1.06 -12.13 -12.72
N PHE A 127 -2.31 -12.42 -12.40
CA PHE A 127 -2.76 -13.06 -11.16
C PHE A 127 -4.02 -13.89 -11.39
N SER A 128 -4.37 -14.71 -10.41
CA SER A 128 -5.62 -15.47 -10.37
C SER A 128 -6.36 -15.22 -9.07
N HIS A 129 -7.69 -15.08 -9.13
CA HIS A 129 -8.55 -14.99 -7.95
C HIS A 129 -8.50 -16.23 -7.06
N GLU A 130 -8.07 -17.38 -7.57
CA GLU A 130 -7.85 -18.58 -6.76
C GLU A 130 -6.71 -18.38 -5.73
N ASN A 131 -5.80 -17.45 -6.01
CA ASN A 131 -4.66 -17.11 -5.18
C ASN A 131 -4.77 -15.70 -4.56
N GLU A 132 -5.99 -15.16 -4.50
CA GLU A 132 -6.31 -13.84 -3.96
C GLU A 132 -7.19 -13.97 -2.71
N THR A 133 -6.91 -13.18 -1.71
CA THR A 133 -7.69 -13.15 -0.46
C THR A 133 -7.83 -11.71 0.03
N ALA A 134 -9.04 -11.35 0.42
CA ALA A 134 -9.33 -10.07 1.06
C ALA A 134 -10.17 -10.27 2.31
N GLU A 135 -9.75 -9.63 3.39
CA GLU A 135 -10.45 -9.59 4.68
C GLU A 135 -10.37 -8.16 5.23
N PRO A 136 -11.24 -7.76 6.18
CA PRO A 136 -11.12 -6.45 6.81
C PRO A 136 -9.72 -6.18 7.35
N GLY A 137 -9.01 -5.20 6.76
CA GLY A 137 -7.66 -4.83 7.15
C GLY A 137 -6.54 -5.73 6.65
N TYR A 138 -6.85 -6.69 5.78
CA TYR A 138 -5.85 -7.59 5.19
C TYR A 138 -6.17 -7.89 3.73
N TYR A 139 -5.13 -7.91 2.91
CA TYR A 139 -5.20 -8.35 1.52
C TYR A 139 -3.98 -9.20 1.18
N SER A 140 -4.15 -10.23 0.36
CA SER A 140 -3.03 -10.98 -0.21
C SER A 140 -3.32 -11.47 -1.61
N VAL A 141 -2.28 -11.61 -2.43
CA VAL A 141 -2.35 -12.15 -3.78
C VAL A 141 -1.01 -12.76 -4.18
N PHE A 142 -1.04 -13.73 -5.08
CA PHE A 142 0.15 -14.25 -5.74
C PHE A 142 0.29 -13.61 -7.13
N LEU A 143 1.42 -13.00 -7.37
CA LEU A 143 1.77 -12.33 -8.63
C LEU A 143 2.48 -13.33 -9.56
N ASP A 144 1.75 -13.85 -10.53
CA ASP A 144 2.19 -14.99 -11.35
C ASP A 144 3.42 -14.65 -12.21
N THR A 145 3.50 -13.42 -12.76
CA THR A 145 4.63 -13.01 -13.60
C THR A 145 5.95 -13.03 -12.84
N TYR A 146 5.92 -12.59 -11.59
CA TYR A 146 7.12 -12.46 -10.75
C TYR A 146 7.29 -13.58 -9.73
N GLN A 147 6.30 -14.46 -9.61
CA GLN A 147 6.27 -15.53 -8.60
C GLN A 147 6.43 -14.98 -7.17
N VAL A 148 5.80 -13.84 -6.90
CA VAL A 148 5.87 -13.13 -5.62
C VAL A 148 4.52 -13.20 -4.92
N LYS A 149 4.49 -13.62 -3.66
CA LYS A 149 3.33 -13.45 -2.80
C LYS A 149 3.39 -12.07 -2.16
N ALA A 150 2.36 -11.27 -2.39
CA ALA A 150 2.14 -9.98 -1.73
C ALA A 150 1.11 -10.13 -0.61
N GLU A 151 1.39 -9.57 0.55
CA GLU A 151 0.49 -9.51 1.71
C GLU A 151 0.53 -8.10 2.29
N ILE A 152 -0.63 -7.52 2.52
CA ILE A 152 -0.78 -6.12 2.92
C ILE A 152 -1.73 -6.02 4.10
N SER A 153 -1.38 -5.21 5.08
CA SER A 153 -2.25 -4.81 6.17
C SER A 153 -2.10 -3.32 6.45
N ALA A 154 -3.10 -2.71 7.04
CA ALA A 154 -3.10 -1.27 7.27
C ALA A 154 -3.56 -0.89 8.67
N THR A 155 -3.10 0.26 9.11
CA THR A 155 -3.62 1.04 10.23
C THR A 155 -4.29 2.31 9.69
N LYS A 156 -4.60 3.27 10.56
CA LYS A 156 -5.22 4.53 10.10
C LYS A 156 -4.31 5.38 9.20
N ARG A 157 -2.98 5.25 9.32
CA ARG A 157 -2.00 6.11 8.61
C ARG A 157 -0.79 5.37 8.05
N SER A 158 -0.67 4.08 8.31
CA SER A 158 0.49 3.29 7.89
C SER A 158 0.02 1.98 7.29
N ALA A 159 0.70 1.51 6.28
CA ALA A 159 0.56 0.16 5.75
C ALA A 159 1.84 -0.63 6.03
N ILE A 160 1.68 -1.92 6.23
CA ILE A 160 2.78 -2.88 6.21
C ILE A 160 2.58 -3.82 5.03
N HIS A 161 3.63 -3.99 4.25
CA HIS A 161 3.67 -4.91 3.14
C HIS A 161 4.66 -6.02 3.44
N ARG A 162 4.28 -7.26 3.15
CA ARG A 162 5.18 -8.40 3.17
C ARG A 162 5.19 -9.03 1.79
N TYR A 163 6.38 -9.13 1.22
CA TYR A 163 6.57 -9.75 -0.09
C TYR A 163 7.48 -10.96 0.08
N THR A 164 6.98 -12.11 -0.36
CA THR A 164 7.75 -13.35 -0.40
C THR A 164 8.19 -13.58 -1.84
N PHE A 165 9.47 -13.36 -2.09
CA PHE A 165 10.10 -13.56 -3.39
C PHE A 165 10.57 -15.00 -3.58
N PRO A 166 10.64 -15.51 -4.81
CA PRO A 166 11.41 -16.70 -5.11
C PRO A 166 12.90 -16.45 -4.82
N GLU A 167 13.70 -17.49 -4.74
CA GLU A 167 15.14 -17.32 -4.64
C GLU A 167 15.66 -16.65 -5.93
N SER A 168 16.19 -15.43 -5.79
CA SER A 168 16.66 -14.62 -6.92
C SER A 168 17.62 -13.54 -6.43
N SER A 169 18.64 -13.27 -7.23
CA SER A 169 19.53 -12.10 -7.08
C SER A 169 18.97 -10.84 -7.76
N GLU A 170 17.80 -10.93 -8.40
CA GLU A 170 17.19 -9.84 -9.16
C GLU A 170 15.83 -9.41 -8.57
N ALA A 171 15.66 -9.61 -7.25
CA ALA A 171 14.48 -9.15 -6.53
C ALA A 171 14.51 -7.62 -6.38
N GLY A 172 13.38 -6.98 -6.61
CA GLY A 172 13.30 -5.53 -6.53
C GLY A 172 11.89 -4.98 -6.42
N PHE A 173 11.82 -3.65 -6.43
CA PHE A 173 10.56 -2.91 -6.50
C PHE A 173 10.66 -1.77 -7.50
N ILE A 174 9.55 -1.48 -8.12
CA ILE A 174 9.31 -0.19 -8.78
C ILE A 174 8.36 0.61 -7.89
N LEU A 175 8.81 1.77 -7.42
CA LEU A 175 7.94 2.77 -6.80
C LEU A 175 7.69 3.86 -7.84
N ASP A 176 6.42 4.07 -8.17
CA ASP A 176 5.99 4.93 -9.26
C ASP A 176 5.11 6.06 -8.72
N LEU A 177 5.60 7.30 -8.80
CA LEU A 177 4.83 8.50 -8.48
C LEU A 177 4.10 9.08 -9.68
N ASP A 178 4.44 8.69 -10.91
CA ASP A 178 3.70 9.15 -12.10
C ASP A 178 2.32 8.52 -12.17
N TYR A 179 2.18 7.34 -11.56
CA TYR A 179 0.93 6.61 -11.54
C TYR A 179 -0.17 7.42 -10.84
N SER A 180 -1.34 7.44 -11.41
CA SER A 180 -2.58 7.92 -10.81
C SER A 180 -3.75 7.33 -11.57
N LEU A 181 -4.86 7.12 -10.88
CA LEU A 181 -6.11 6.72 -11.52
C LEU A 181 -6.62 7.83 -12.44
N GLN A 182 -7.31 7.44 -13.52
CA GLN A 182 -7.82 8.36 -14.54
C GLN A 182 -6.73 9.22 -15.22
N ARG A 183 -5.46 8.79 -15.17
CA ARG A 183 -4.32 9.55 -15.75
C ARG A 183 -4.34 11.01 -15.34
N GLN A 184 -4.52 11.26 -14.07
CA GLN A 184 -4.61 12.59 -13.49
C GLN A 184 -3.35 13.40 -13.78
N THR A 185 -3.47 14.72 -13.70
CA THR A 185 -2.32 15.59 -13.82
C THR A 185 -1.49 15.51 -12.54
N ASN A 186 -0.35 14.88 -12.64
CA ASN A 186 0.65 14.86 -11.59
C ASN A 186 1.58 16.08 -11.78
N SER A 187 1.89 16.74 -10.69
CA SER A 187 2.83 17.86 -10.66
C SER A 187 3.57 17.87 -9.33
N ASP A 188 4.68 18.58 -9.28
CA ASP A 188 5.46 18.73 -8.05
C ASP A 188 5.71 17.38 -7.35
N MET A 189 6.43 16.50 -8.05
CA MET A 189 6.78 15.17 -7.56
C MET A 189 8.25 15.09 -7.23
N GLY A 190 8.58 14.42 -6.14
CA GLY A 190 9.96 14.16 -5.76
C GLY A 190 10.12 12.91 -4.91
N ILE A 191 11.23 12.22 -5.12
CA ILE A 191 11.68 11.09 -4.30
C ILE A 191 13.06 11.43 -3.74
N GLU A 192 13.23 11.24 -2.45
CA GLU A 192 14.49 11.35 -1.74
C GLU A 192 14.84 10.00 -1.10
N VAL A 193 16.04 9.50 -1.39
CA VAL A 193 16.61 8.33 -0.74
C VAL A 193 17.37 8.79 0.49
N ILE A 194 16.84 8.48 1.67
CA ILE A 194 17.39 8.92 2.97
C ILE A 194 18.55 8.01 3.38
N SER A 195 18.42 6.71 3.14
CA SER A 195 19.44 5.70 3.43
C SER A 195 19.29 4.51 2.49
N ASP A 196 20.08 3.47 2.70
CA ASP A 196 19.97 2.20 1.97
C ASP A 196 18.71 1.38 2.32
N THR A 197 17.91 1.85 3.28
CA THR A 197 16.65 1.19 3.70
C THR A 197 15.47 2.14 3.75
N GLU A 198 15.65 3.44 3.49
CA GLU A 198 14.62 4.45 3.73
C GLU A 198 14.50 5.42 2.58
N ILE A 199 13.27 5.67 2.15
CA ILE A 199 12.92 6.65 1.14
C ILE A 199 11.74 7.50 1.61
N CYS A 200 11.66 8.73 1.15
CA CYS A 200 10.48 9.56 1.27
C CYS A 200 10.20 10.27 -0.05
N GLY A 201 9.06 10.90 -0.13
CA GLY A 201 8.71 11.66 -1.31
C GLY A 201 7.41 12.41 -1.16
N HIS A 202 7.11 13.16 -2.19
CA HIS A 202 5.89 13.94 -2.28
C HIS A 202 5.35 13.93 -3.70
N LYS A 203 4.06 14.21 -3.81
CA LYS A 203 3.34 14.29 -5.07
C LYS A 203 2.18 15.26 -4.91
N LYS A 204 1.94 16.05 -5.95
CA LYS A 204 0.72 16.84 -6.09
C LYS A 204 -0.09 16.33 -7.27
N THR A 205 -1.35 16.02 -7.03
CA THR A 205 -2.33 15.66 -8.08
C THR A 205 -3.47 16.66 -8.12
N THR A 206 -4.12 16.75 -9.26
CA THR A 206 -5.31 17.57 -9.45
C THR A 206 -6.28 16.85 -10.37
N TYR A 207 -7.46 16.56 -9.84
CA TYR A 207 -8.61 16.06 -10.58
C TYR A 207 -9.90 16.51 -9.87
N TRP A 208 -10.68 15.60 -9.27
CA TRP A 208 -11.82 15.96 -8.41
C TRP A 208 -11.33 16.61 -7.11
N ALA A 209 -10.32 16.04 -6.49
CA ALA A 209 -9.61 16.71 -5.42
C ALA A 209 -8.65 17.74 -6.03
N PHE A 210 -8.98 19.02 -5.87
CA PHE A 210 -8.09 20.11 -6.26
C PHE A 210 -6.90 20.18 -5.31
N ASP A 211 -5.70 20.34 -5.87
CA ASP A 211 -4.49 20.57 -5.10
C ASP A 211 -4.27 19.51 -3.99
N GLN A 212 -4.41 18.23 -4.35
CA GLN A 212 -4.13 17.13 -3.44
C GLN A 212 -2.62 16.96 -3.25
N TYR A 213 -2.16 17.11 -2.02
CA TYR A 213 -0.77 16.91 -1.64
C TYR A 213 -0.61 15.61 -0.86
N ILE A 214 0.24 14.73 -1.38
CA ILE A 214 0.61 13.48 -0.74
C ILE A 214 2.08 13.54 -0.36
N ASN A 215 2.37 13.22 0.90
CA ASN A 215 3.73 12.98 1.38
C ASN A 215 3.78 11.57 1.94
N PHE A 216 4.84 10.85 1.64
CA PHE A 216 5.04 9.49 2.13
C PHE A 216 6.45 9.29 2.68
N TYR A 217 6.57 8.28 3.52
CA TYR A 217 7.82 7.72 4.01
C TYR A 217 7.70 6.20 3.97
N ALA A 218 8.73 5.54 3.46
CA ALA A 218 8.80 4.10 3.39
C ALA A 218 10.12 3.57 3.94
N LYS A 219 10.04 2.48 4.71
CA LYS A 219 11.18 1.78 5.27
C LYS A 219 11.16 0.31 4.86
N PHE A 220 12.26 -0.15 4.32
CA PHE A 220 12.47 -1.53 3.90
C PHE A 220 13.24 -2.32 4.94
N SER A 221 12.95 -3.60 5.06
CA SER A 221 13.60 -4.49 6.03
C SER A 221 15.01 -4.93 5.64
N LYS A 222 15.40 -4.70 4.38
CA LYS A 222 16.72 -5.02 3.83
C LYS A 222 17.30 -3.81 3.12
N PRO A 223 18.62 -3.67 3.06
CA PRO A 223 19.27 -2.68 2.22
C PRO A 223 18.98 -2.90 0.75
N PHE A 224 18.88 -1.82 0.00
CA PHE A 224 18.70 -1.78 -1.45
C PHE A 224 19.76 -0.89 -2.13
N SER A 225 20.08 -1.22 -3.36
CA SER A 225 20.62 -0.25 -4.32
C SER A 225 19.47 0.33 -5.16
N TYR A 226 19.66 1.48 -5.80
CA TYR A 226 18.57 2.13 -6.50
C TYR A 226 19.00 2.86 -7.76
N THR A 227 18.03 3.06 -8.65
CA THR A 227 18.12 3.96 -9.80
C THR A 227 16.95 4.93 -9.76
N LEU A 228 17.24 6.24 -9.73
CA LEU A 228 16.21 7.27 -9.87
C LEU A 228 15.94 7.52 -11.35
N VAL A 229 14.67 7.51 -11.72
CA VAL A 229 14.18 7.89 -13.05
C VAL A 229 13.40 9.18 -12.88
N THR A 230 14.06 10.30 -13.19
CA THR A 230 13.48 11.66 -13.11
C THR A 230 13.67 12.32 -14.47
N ASP A 231 12.79 12.02 -15.40
CA ASP A 231 12.84 12.54 -16.75
C ASP A 231 11.47 13.09 -17.17
N SER A 232 11.31 13.43 -18.41
CA SER A 232 10.02 13.77 -18.98
C SER A 232 9.80 12.98 -20.27
N ILE A 233 8.62 12.38 -20.38
CA ILE A 233 8.19 11.74 -21.62
C ILE A 233 7.50 12.80 -22.48
N THR A 234 7.95 12.95 -23.73
CA THR A 234 7.24 13.80 -24.70
C THR A 234 6.20 12.96 -25.43
N MET A 235 4.95 13.32 -25.28
CA MET A 235 3.82 12.70 -25.99
C MET A 235 3.81 13.13 -27.46
N ASP A 236 3.12 12.37 -28.33
CA ASP A 236 2.99 12.68 -29.76
C ASP A 236 2.42 14.08 -30.04
N ASN A 237 1.65 14.64 -29.13
CA ASN A 237 1.11 15.99 -29.19
C ASN A 237 2.10 17.08 -28.71
N GLY A 238 3.33 16.73 -28.40
CA GLY A 238 4.37 17.63 -27.89
C GLY A 238 4.25 17.96 -26.39
N LYS A 239 3.26 17.42 -25.67
CA LYS A 239 3.14 17.60 -24.22
C LYS A 239 4.23 16.79 -23.51
N ARG A 240 4.95 17.42 -22.58
CA ARG A 240 5.91 16.74 -21.70
C ARG A 240 5.20 16.32 -20.41
N LEU A 241 5.32 15.06 -20.06
CA LEU A 241 4.86 14.54 -18.77
C LEU A 241 6.09 14.26 -17.90
N PRO A 242 6.09 14.71 -16.65
CA PRO A 242 7.17 14.37 -15.74
C PRO A 242 7.16 12.87 -15.45
N VAL A 243 8.34 12.29 -15.29
CA VAL A 243 8.52 10.90 -14.83
C VAL A 243 9.24 10.95 -13.50
N CYS A 244 8.69 10.30 -12.50
CA CYS A 244 9.28 10.20 -11.18
C CYS A 244 9.10 8.80 -10.61
N LYS A 245 10.12 7.96 -10.79
CA LYS A 245 10.13 6.58 -10.31
C LYS A 245 11.45 6.27 -9.61
N VAL A 246 11.42 5.30 -8.72
CA VAL A 246 12.64 4.66 -8.21
C VAL A 246 12.58 3.16 -8.43
N LEU A 247 13.65 2.63 -9.00
CA LEU A 247 13.89 1.21 -9.16
C LEU A 247 14.77 0.75 -8.02
N LEU A 248 14.26 -0.13 -7.18
CA LEU A 248 14.98 -0.68 -6.02
C LEU A 248 15.44 -2.09 -6.32
N HIS A 249 16.67 -2.43 -5.96
CA HIS A 249 17.27 -3.75 -6.16
C HIS A 249 17.78 -4.29 -4.83
N PHE A 250 17.40 -5.51 -4.51
CA PHE A 250 17.79 -6.22 -3.28
C PHE A 250 18.68 -7.41 -3.62
N ASN A 251 19.80 -7.49 -2.94
CA ASN A 251 20.73 -8.61 -3.06
C ASN A 251 20.48 -9.66 -1.98
#